data_d7ce01c2733797fa10a9bd4d49315769
#
_entry.id   d7ce01c2733797fa10a9bd4d49315769
#
_cell.length_a   1.000
_cell.length_b   1.000
_cell.length_c   1.000
_cell.angle_alpha   90.00
_cell.angle_beta   90.00
_cell.angle_gamma   90.00
#
_symmetry.space_group_name_H-M   'P 1'
#
loop_
_entity.id
_entity.type
_entity.pdbx_description
1 polymer ?
#
loop_
_entity_poly.entity_id
_entity_poly.type
_entity_poly.pdbx_seq_one_letter_code
_entity_poly.pdbx_strand_id
1 'polypeptide(L)'
;MNSGYERRKYPEKSWSISKMKTLNSCEREYYYTYYGSHNGWIFTSSEEQKIAWRLKKLTNLWMCFGEAVHKQIRGIINLCKVDKSKIMNASRFNEVTLNQLRTIIKESINKYITNEWNEYPRGVMLQEYYYGNKISKSVGEELKEKLI
;
A
#
# COMPACT_ATOMS: atom_id res chain seq x y z
N MET A 1 -6.23 -6.75 -33.11
CA MET A 1 -6.48 -8.03 -32.41
C MET A 1 -6.82 -7.72 -30.96
N ASN A 2 -8.10 -7.76 -30.60
CA ASN A 2 -8.51 -7.60 -29.20
C ASN A 2 -8.21 -8.92 -28.48
N SER A 3 -7.13 -8.98 -27.73
CA SER A 3 -6.94 -10.04 -26.74
C SER A 3 -7.93 -9.78 -25.60
N GLY A 4 -9.15 -10.31 -25.75
CA GLY A 4 -10.13 -10.29 -24.70
C GLY A 4 -9.51 -10.92 -23.44
N TYR A 5 -9.30 -10.14 -22.42
CA TYR A 5 -8.86 -10.62 -21.11
C TYR A 5 -9.93 -11.59 -20.59
N GLU A 6 -9.67 -12.89 -20.73
CA GLU A 6 -10.56 -13.93 -20.23
C GLU A 6 -10.49 -13.94 -18.70
N ARG A 7 -11.61 -13.63 -18.06
CA ARG A 7 -11.71 -13.56 -16.59
C ARG A 7 -11.59 -14.95 -15.99
N ARG A 8 -10.46 -15.25 -15.39
CA ARG A 8 -10.30 -16.49 -14.62
C ARG A 8 -11.14 -16.43 -13.35
N LYS A 9 -11.95 -17.45 -13.12
CA LYS A 9 -12.75 -17.60 -11.88
C LYS A 9 -11.86 -17.65 -10.63
N TYR A 10 -10.69 -18.24 -10.73
CA TYR A 10 -9.71 -18.39 -9.66
C TYR A 10 -8.37 -17.78 -10.08
N PRO A 11 -7.56 -17.31 -9.12
CA PRO A 11 -6.22 -16.82 -9.41
C PRO A 11 -5.34 -17.96 -9.95
N GLU A 12 -4.28 -17.58 -10.66
CA GLU A 12 -3.31 -18.55 -11.13
C GLU A 12 -2.63 -19.26 -9.96
N LYS A 13 -2.51 -20.58 -10.07
CA LYS A 13 -1.81 -21.37 -9.06
C LYS A 13 -0.34 -20.96 -9.02
N SER A 14 0.11 -20.49 -7.88
CA SER A 14 1.51 -20.12 -7.67
C SER A 14 1.91 -20.49 -6.25
N TRP A 15 3.18 -20.85 -6.09
CA TRP A 15 3.75 -21.13 -4.79
C TRP A 15 4.76 -20.05 -4.40
N SER A 16 4.84 -19.73 -3.11
CA SER A 16 5.89 -18.90 -2.53
C SER A 16 6.01 -19.20 -1.02
N ILE A 17 7.18 -18.90 -0.46
CA ILE A 17 7.43 -19.06 0.98
C ILE A 17 6.43 -18.25 1.80
N SER A 18 6.07 -17.04 1.37
CA SER A 18 5.09 -16.19 2.05
C SER A 18 3.70 -16.82 2.05
N LYS A 19 3.27 -17.41 0.92
CA LYS A 19 1.99 -18.14 0.84
C LYS A 19 1.96 -19.32 1.79
N MET A 20 3.04 -20.12 1.84
CA MET A 20 3.16 -21.25 2.75
C MET A 20 3.09 -20.79 4.22
N LYS A 21 3.81 -19.72 4.58
CA LYS A 21 3.77 -19.15 5.93
C LYS A 21 2.35 -18.72 6.31
N THR A 22 1.66 -18.00 5.43
CA THR A 22 0.27 -17.57 5.68
C THR A 22 -0.67 -18.77 5.84
N LEU A 23 -0.53 -19.79 4.99
CA LEU A 23 -1.36 -21.01 5.08
C LEU A 23 -1.15 -21.73 6.41
N ASN A 24 0.11 -21.90 6.83
CA ASN A 24 0.44 -22.58 8.09
C ASN A 24 0.02 -21.76 9.32
N SER A 25 -0.03 -20.43 9.21
CA SER A 25 -0.45 -19.54 10.29
C SER A 25 -1.97 -19.50 10.43
N CYS A 26 -2.68 -19.32 9.31
CA CYS A 26 -4.13 -19.20 9.29
C CYS A 26 -4.70 -19.51 7.90
N GLU A 27 -5.38 -20.64 7.75
CA GLU A 27 -6.01 -21.04 6.47
C GLU A 27 -7.06 -20.04 6.00
N ARG A 28 -7.80 -19.42 6.92
CA ARG A 28 -8.80 -18.40 6.61
C ARG A 28 -8.17 -17.14 6.05
N GLU A 29 -7.07 -16.66 6.65
CA GLU A 29 -6.30 -15.54 6.14
C GLU A 29 -5.74 -15.86 4.75
N TYR A 30 -5.19 -17.05 4.55
CA TYR A 30 -4.71 -17.53 3.28
C TYR A 30 -5.81 -17.50 2.21
N TYR A 31 -7.00 -18.03 2.54
CA TYR A 31 -8.13 -18.02 1.61
C TYR A 31 -8.50 -16.60 1.18
N TYR A 32 -8.76 -15.70 2.13
CA TYR A 32 -9.18 -14.33 1.78
C TYR A 32 -8.08 -13.53 1.09
N THR A 33 -6.81 -13.75 1.45
CA THR A 33 -5.70 -13.05 0.84
C THR A 33 -5.48 -13.44 -0.62
N TYR A 34 -5.58 -14.73 -0.95
CA TYR A 34 -5.17 -15.22 -2.27
C TYR A 34 -6.33 -15.64 -3.16
N TYR A 35 -7.47 -16.00 -2.62
CA TYR A 35 -8.63 -16.51 -3.37
C TYR A 35 -9.89 -15.65 -3.16
N GLY A 36 -10.30 -15.43 -1.94
CA GLY A 36 -11.54 -14.71 -1.60
C GLY A 36 -11.55 -13.25 -2.04
N SER A 37 -10.36 -12.61 -2.16
CA SER A 37 -10.21 -11.26 -2.70
C SER A 37 -10.06 -11.20 -4.22
N HIS A 38 -9.97 -12.35 -4.91
CA HIS A 38 -9.76 -12.40 -6.35
C HIS A 38 -10.96 -11.79 -7.08
N ASN A 39 -10.68 -10.97 -8.08
CA ASN A 39 -11.70 -10.22 -8.83
C ASN A 39 -12.52 -9.19 -7.99
N GLY A 40 -12.19 -8.96 -6.72
CA GLY A 40 -12.94 -8.03 -5.85
C GLY A 40 -12.96 -6.56 -6.34
N TRP A 41 -12.13 -6.20 -7.32
CA TRP A 41 -12.14 -4.89 -8.00
C TRP A 41 -13.20 -4.76 -9.08
N ILE A 42 -13.91 -5.84 -9.42
CA ILE A 42 -14.90 -5.87 -10.48
C ILE A 42 -16.27 -5.49 -9.91
N PHE A 43 -17.00 -4.64 -10.64
CA PHE A 43 -18.31 -4.16 -10.20
C PHE A 43 -19.29 -5.31 -9.92
N THR A 44 -19.28 -6.36 -10.74
CA THR A 44 -20.20 -7.52 -10.63
C THR A 44 -19.78 -8.56 -9.59
N SER A 45 -18.65 -8.35 -8.88
CA SER A 45 -18.21 -9.28 -7.84
C SER A 45 -19.11 -9.21 -6.61
N SER A 46 -19.14 -10.30 -5.82
CA SER A 46 -19.89 -10.33 -4.56
C SER A 46 -19.36 -9.29 -3.57
N GLU A 47 -20.20 -8.84 -2.66
CA GLU A 47 -19.78 -7.88 -1.62
C GLU A 47 -18.66 -8.45 -0.74
N GLU A 48 -18.69 -9.75 -0.44
CA GLU A 48 -17.62 -10.42 0.30
C GLU A 48 -16.27 -10.32 -0.42
N GLN A 49 -16.24 -10.57 -1.74
CA GLN A 49 -15.02 -10.42 -2.55
C GLN A 49 -14.51 -8.98 -2.58
N LYS A 50 -15.43 -8.01 -2.70
CA LYS A 50 -15.08 -6.58 -2.69
C LYS A 50 -14.51 -6.15 -1.33
N ILE A 51 -15.14 -6.58 -0.23
CA ILE A 51 -14.65 -6.32 1.14
C ILE A 51 -13.26 -6.94 1.32
N ALA A 52 -13.08 -8.23 1.01
CA ALA A 52 -11.80 -8.90 1.14
C ALA A 52 -10.70 -8.22 0.32
N TRP A 53 -11.02 -7.75 -0.89
CA TRP A 53 -10.08 -7.02 -1.73
C TRP A 53 -9.73 -5.64 -1.16
N ARG A 54 -10.70 -4.89 -0.64
CA ARG A 54 -10.47 -3.59 0.03
C ARG A 54 -9.57 -3.74 1.25
N LEU A 55 -9.86 -4.73 2.10
CA LEU A 55 -9.06 -5.01 3.30
C LEU A 55 -7.62 -5.41 2.96
N LYS A 56 -7.42 -6.23 1.94
CA LYS A 56 -6.10 -6.61 1.45
C LYS A 56 -5.26 -5.41 0.96
N LYS A 57 -5.91 -4.34 0.52
CA LYS A 57 -5.24 -3.13 0.02
C LYS A 57 -4.90 -2.11 1.11
N LEU A 58 -5.35 -2.34 2.32
CA LEU A 58 -4.96 -1.49 3.44
C LEU A 58 -3.45 -1.62 3.69
N THR A 59 -2.84 -0.51 4.02
CA THR A 59 -1.44 -0.44 4.43
C THR A 59 -1.32 0.32 5.74
N ASN A 60 -0.19 0.25 6.43
CA ASN A 60 0.05 1.07 7.61
C ASN A 60 1.09 2.16 7.32
N LEU A 61 1.17 3.15 8.21
CA LEU A 61 2.05 4.30 8.03
C LEU A 61 3.52 3.88 7.93
N TRP A 62 3.96 2.86 8.69
CA TRP A 62 5.34 2.36 8.65
C TRP A 62 5.70 1.70 7.32
N MET A 63 4.77 0.95 6.73
CA MET A 63 4.96 0.39 5.39
C MET A 63 5.05 1.50 4.34
N CYS A 64 4.20 2.53 4.43
CA CYS A 64 4.27 3.70 3.55
C CYS A 64 5.60 4.45 3.72
N PHE A 65 6.11 4.58 4.95
CA PHE A 65 7.41 5.17 5.21
C PHE A 65 8.53 4.40 4.54
N GLY A 66 8.59 3.06 4.74
CA GLY A 66 9.58 2.21 4.09
C GLY A 66 9.51 2.31 2.56
N GLU A 67 8.32 2.29 1.97
CA GLU A 67 8.13 2.44 0.52
C GLU A 67 8.61 3.81 0.02
N ALA A 68 8.29 4.89 0.74
CA ALA A 68 8.73 6.23 0.39
C ALA A 68 10.26 6.34 0.40
N VAL A 69 10.93 5.83 1.44
CA VAL A 69 12.40 5.76 1.54
C VAL A 69 12.99 4.96 0.39
N HIS A 70 12.50 3.76 0.13
CA HIS A 70 12.98 2.92 -0.98
C HIS A 70 12.81 3.59 -2.33
N LYS A 71 11.70 4.28 -2.56
CA LYS A 71 11.44 5.02 -3.80
C LYS A 71 12.45 6.15 -4.00
N GLN A 72 12.77 6.91 -2.93
CA GLN A 72 13.76 7.98 -3.00
C GLN A 72 15.18 7.40 -3.27
N ILE A 73 15.59 6.37 -2.54
CA ILE A 73 16.89 5.71 -2.74
C ILE A 73 17.02 5.21 -4.18
N ARG A 74 16.00 4.52 -4.70
CA ARG A 74 15.99 4.04 -6.10
C ARG A 74 16.11 5.20 -7.09
N GLY A 75 15.40 6.30 -6.83
CA GLY A 75 15.47 7.52 -7.65
C GLY A 75 16.89 8.09 -7.68
N ILE A 76 17.55 8.22 -6.53
CA ILE A 76 18.92 8.71 -6.40
C ILE A 76 19.90 7.79 -7.15
N ILE A 77 19.81 6.47 -6.93
CA ILE A 77 20.67 5.51 -7.62
C ILE A 77 20.53 5.62 -9.14
N ASN A 78 19.32 5.77 -9.66
CA ASN A 78 19.09 5.92 -11.10
C ASN A 78 19.63 7.26 -11.63
N LEU A 79 19.51 8.34 -10.88
CA LEU A 79 20.10 9.63 -11.25
C LEU A 79 21.64 9.56 -11.25
N CYS A 80 22.25 8.93 -10.24
CA CYS A 80 23.70 8.77 -10.14
C CYS A 80 24.29 7.88 -11.24
N LYS A 81 23.51 6.96 -11.82
CA LYS A 81 23.94 6.17 -12.99
C LYS A 81 24.11 7.04 -14.23
N VAL A 82 23.31 8.11 -14.36
CA VAL A 82 23.35 9.03 -15.50
C VAL A 82 24.36 10.18 -15.24
N ASP A 83 24.34 10.72 -14.03
CA ASP A 83 25.21 11.85 -13.65
C ASP A 83 25.53 11.78 -12.14
N LYS A 84 26.79 11.46 -11.83
CA LYS A 84 27.27 11.33 -10.47
C LYS A 84 27.22 12.63 -9.66
N SER A 85 27.12 13.79 -10.31
CA SER A 85 27.00 15.09 -9.63
C SER A 85 25.60 15.34 -9.05
N LYS A 86 24.59 14.58 -9.46
CA LYS A 86 23.19 14.74 -9.05
C LYS A 86 22.84 14.00 -7.76
N ILE A 87 23.75 14.02 -6.79
CA ILE A 87 23.48 13.44 -5.48
C ILE A 87 22.56 14.38 -4.70
N MET A 88 21.40 13.86 -4.27
CA MET A 88 20.49 14.62 -3.41
C MET A 88 21.09 14.70 -2.00
N ASN A 89 21.09 15.89 -1.38
CA ASN A 89 21.52 16.04 0.01
C ASN A 89 20.47 15.44 0.98
N ALA A 90 20.90 15.09 2.19
CA ALA A 90 20.07 14.45 3.19
C ALA A 90 18.82 15.29 3.55
N SER A 91 18.97 16.62 3.66
CA SER A 91 17.85 17.51 3.98
C SER A 91 16.73 17.44 2.95
N ARG A 92 17.07 17.48 1.66
CA ARG A 92 16.10 17.37 0.57
C ARG A 92 15.47 15.98 0.49
N PHE A 93 16.26 14.94 0.76
CA PHE A 93 15.75 13.56 0.84
C PHE A 93 14.68 13.44 1.93
N ASN A 94 14.96 13.95 3.12
CA ASN A 94 14.05 13.92 4.26
C ASN A 94 12.78 14.73 3.97
N GLU A 95 12.92 15.93 3.42
CA GLU A 95 11.78 16.79 3.05
C GLU A 95 10.84 16.11 2.06
N VAL A 96 11.38 15.55 0.98
CA VAL A 96 10.57 14.86 -0.04
C VAL A 96 9.85 13.64 0.55
N THR A 97 10.55 12.84 1.37
CA THR A 97 9.97 11.67 2.03
C THR A 97 8.83 12.08 2.97
N LEU A 98 9.04 13.08 3.82
CA LEU A 98 8.01 13.57 4.74
C LEU A 98 6.81 14.19 4.02
N ASN A 99 7.02 14.90 2.92
CA ASN A 99 5.92 15.46 2.12
C ASN A 99 5.06 14.36 1.48
N GLN A 100 5.67 13.27 1.00
CA GLN A 100 4.92 12.12 0.50
C GLN A 100 4.05 11.49 1.61
N LEU A 101 4.60 11.31 2.81
CA LEU A 101 3.82 10.78 3.94
C LEU A 101 2.67 11.69 4.35
N ARG A 102 2.91 13.00 4.40
CA ARG A 102 1.85 13.99 4.69
C ARG A 102 0.71 13.92 3.66
N THR A 103 1.04 13.73 2.39
CA THR A 103 0.05 13.57 1.32
C THR A 103 -0.77 12.29 1.54
N ILE A 104 -0.13 11.15 1.79
CA ILE A 104 -0.80 9.87 2.07
C ILE A 104 -1.73 9.98 3.29
N ILE A 105 -1.28 10.63 4.36
CA ILE A 105 -2.09 10.85 5.56
C ILE A 105 -3.32 11.69 5.23
N LYS A 106 -3.15 12.84 4.55
CA LYS A 106 -4.26 13.72 4.16
C LYS A 106 -5.27 13.00 3.26
N GLU A 107 -4.81 12.26 2.27
CA GLU A 107 -5.68 11.47 1.39
C GLU A 107 -6.45 10.40 2.16
N SER A 108 -5.79 9.70 3.10
CA SER A 108 -6.44 8.67 3.91
C SER A 108 -7.50 9.25 4.85
N ILE A 109 -7.24 10.41 5.45
CA ILE A 109 -8.22 11.14 6.26
C ILE A 109 -9.43 11.54 5.41
N ASN A 110 -9.20 12.11 4.22
CA ASN A 110 -10.28 12.51 3.32
C ASN A 110 -11.15 11.32 2.92
N LYS A 111 -10.54 10.21 2.50
CA LYS A 111 -11.25 8.97 2.14
C LYS A 111 -12.05 8.39 3.30
N TYR A 112 -11.55 8.51 4.53
CA TYR A 112 -12.28 8.12 5.73
C TYR A 112 -13.51 8.99 5.96
N ILE A 113 -13.35 10.32 5.88
CA ILE A 113 -14.46 11.27 6.10
C ILE A 113 -15.52 11.14 5.02
N THR A 114 -15.12 10.99 3.74
CA THR A 114 -16.04 10.90 2.60
C THR A 114 -16.60 9.50 2.37
N ASN A 115 -16.14 8.48 3.12
CA ASN A 115 -16.45 7.06 2.89
C ASN A 115 -16.05 6.55 1.48
N GLU A 116 -15.25 7.31 0.75
CA GLU A 116 -14.87 7.02 -0.64
C GLU A 116 -14.18 5.66 -0.79
N TRP A 117 -13.37 5.24 0.21
CA TRP A 117 -12.68 3.96 0.16
C TRP A 117 -13.60 2.75 0.05
N ASN A 118 -14.78 2.82 0.65
CA ASN A 118 -15.75 1.74 0.61
C ASN A 118 -16.45 1.62 -0.75
N GLU A 119 -16.54 2.72 -1.48
CA GLU A 119 -17.17 2.76 -2.80
C GLU A 119 -16.14 2.56 -3.92
N TYR A 120 -15.04 3.32 -3.87
CA TYR A 120 -13.99 3.34 -4.90
C TYR A 120 -12.60 3.26 -4.28
N PRO A 121 -12.09 2.07 -3.92
CA PRO A 121 -10.81 1.92 -3.22
C PRO A 121 -9.62 2.14 -4.17
N ARG A 122 -9.34 3.40 -4.48
CA ARG A 122 -8.21 3.85 -5.29
C ARG A 122 -7.09 4.45 -4.43
N GLY A 123 -5.85 4.29 -4.91
CA GLY A 123 -4.68 4.82 -4.22
C GLY A 123 -4.40 4.08 -2.91
N VAL A 124 -3.89 4.82 -1.92
CA VAL A 124 -3.51 4.30 -0.60
C VAL A 124 -4.59 4.61 0.42
N MET A 125 -4.88 3.67 1.32
CA MET A 125 -5.67 3.88 2.53
C MET A 125 -4.90 3.31 3.72
N LEU A 126 -4.66 4.14 4.70
CA LEU A 126 -4.00 3.74 5.93
C LEU A 126 -4.98 2.99 6.83
N GLN A 127 -4.58 1.80 7.29
CA GLN A 127 -5.42 0.99 8.18
C GLN A 127 -5.71 1.71 9.50
N GLU A 128 -4.81 2.58 9.98
CA GLU A 128 -5.03 3.40 11.17
C GLU A 128 -6.32 4.22 11.02
N TYR A 129 -6.49 4.95 9.92
CA TYR A 129 -7.70 5.72 9.66
C TYR A 129 -8.89 4.85 9.28
N TYR A 130 -8.67 3.75 8.56
CA TYR A 130 -9.75 2.83 8.22
C TYR A 130 -10.44 2.26 9.46
N TYR A 131 -9.68 1.96 10.51
CA TYR A 131 -10.20 1.50 11.80
C TYR A 131 -10.52 2.63 12.80
N GLY A 132 -10.52 3.88 12.37
CA GLY A 132 -10.83 5.04 13.21
C GLY A 132 -9.75 5.43 14.21
N ASN A 133 -8.54 4.90 14.07
CA ASN A 133 -7.41 5.25 14.91
C ASN A 133 -6.76 6.55 14.42
N LYS A 134 -6.37 7.42 15.36
CA LYS A 134 -5.63 8.65 15.03
C LYS A 134 -4.14 8.40 15.13
N ILE A 135 -3.39 8.80 14.11
CA ILE A 135 -1.94 8.81 14.19
C ILE A 135 -1.51 9.92 15.15
N SER A 136 -0.78 9.56 16.20
CA SER A 136 -0.30 10.51 17.21
C SER A 136 0.85 11.37 16.67
N LYS A 137 1.05 12.55 17.30
CA LYS A 137 2.20 13.42 16.97
C LYS A 137 3.53 12.73 17.28
N SER A 138 3.59 11.88 18.30
CA SER A 138 4.81 11.13 18.68
C SER A 138 5.28 10.20 17.55
N VAL A 139 4.36 9.55 16.83
CA VAL A 139 4.72 8.74 15.65
C VAL A 139 5.34 9.61 14.54
N GLY A 140 4.85 10.83 14.38
CA GLY A 140 5.43 11.77 13.41
C GLY A 140 6.86 12.19 13.78
N GLU A 141 7.17 12.39 15.07
CA GLU A 141 8.52 12.69 15.53
C GLU A 141 9.44 11.46 15.38
N GLU A 142 8.97 10.27 15.77
CA GLU A 142 9.73 9.03 15.57
C GLU A 142 10.10 8.77 14.09
N LEU A 143 9.18 9.06 13.16
CA LEU A 143 9.48 8.96 11.73
C LEU A 143 10.54 9.95 11.26
N LYS A 144 10.55 11.18 11.82
CA LYS A 144 11.59 12.16 11.52
C LYS A 144 12.94 11.71 12.06
N GLU A 145 13.01 11.20 13.28
CA GLU A 145 14.25 10.68 13.88
C GLU A 145 14.88 9.56 13.07
N LYS A 146 14.07 8.70 12.45
CA LYS A 146 14.55 7.61 11.60
C LYS A 146 15.09 8.05 10.23
N LEU A 147 14.93 9.32 9.86
CA LEU A 147 15.45 9.90 8.61
C LEU A 147 16.80 10.59 8.79
N ILE A 148 17.26 10.77 10.02
CA ILE A 148 18.57 11.34 10.35
C ILE A 148 19.60 10.23 10.28
#